data_946e562224f549bd4dd92f608b0a9d6a
#
_entry.id   946e562224f549bd4dd92f608b0a9d6a
#
_cell.length_a   1.000
_cell.length_b   1.000
_cell.length_c   1.000
_cell.angle_alpha   90.00
_cell.angle_beta   90.00
_cell.angle_gamma   90.00
#
_symmetry.space_group_name_H-M   'P 1'
#
loop_
_entity.id
_entity.type
_entity.pdbx_description
1 polymer ?
#
loop_
_entity_poly.entity_id
_entity_poly.type
_entity_poly.pdbx_seq_one_letter_code
_entity_poly.pdbx_strand_id
1 'polypeptide(L)'
;MLANKSVPASAPEHICHLTNPCLWNGKTSPKLYVVVAGLIVNGATEDQIVLPFGLRNLSMESNGSVLVNGLCVPEKDLIRTLESDPFVYDDMDEDGSFACVELKELCDIAADEEDCRNLLTEYVLQNAYHPSILCWKLPEDHADFAALLRELDSTRPVLF
;
A
#
# COMPACT_ATOMS: atom_id res chain seq x y z
N MET A 1 9.45 10.06 -17.62
CA MET A 1 9.20 9.16 -18.76
C MET A 1 7.72 8.83 -18.72
N LEU A 2 6.99 9.04 -19.80
CA LEU A 2 5.56 8.69 -19.90
C LEU A 2 5.49 7.32 -20.57
N ALA A 3 4.98 6.31 -19.88
CA ALA A 3 4.55 5.07 -20.50
C ALA A 3 3.06 5.19 -20.75
N ASN A 4 2.63 5.11 -22.01
CA ASN A 4 1.21 5.13 -22.37
C ASN A 4 0.86 3.82 -23.07
N LYS A 5 -0.20 3.15 -22.63
CA LYS A 5 -0.68 1.89 -23.19
C LYS A 5 -2.20 1.85 -23.15
N SER A 6 -2.83 1.66 -24.32
CA SER A 6 -4.25 1.35 -24.41
C SER A 6 -4.44 -0.16 -24.33
N VAL A 7 -5.40 -0.59 -23.53
CA VAL A 7 -5.69 -1.99 -23.24
C VAL A 7 -7.21 -2.22 -23.22
N PRO A 8 -7.71 -3.42 -23.59
CA PRO A 8 -9.11 -3.73 -23.44
C PRO A 8 -9.56 -3.63 -21.98
N ALA A 9 -10.73 -3.05 -21.72
CA ALA A 9 -11.29 -2.95 -20.36
C ALA A 9 -11.55 -4.34 -19.70
N SER A 10 -11.60 -5.40 -20.50
CA SER A 10 -11.76 -6.77 -20.02
C SER A 10 -10.48 -7.44 -19.52
N ALA A 11 -9.31 -6.80 -19.69
CA ALA A 11 -8.06 -7.39 -19.23
C ALA A 11 -7.86 -7.06 -17.74
N PRO A 12 -7.72 -8.08 -16.86
CA PRO A 12 -7.67 -7.88 -15.41
C PRO A 12 -6.35 -7.28 -14.94
N GLU A 13 -5.28 -7.42 -15.72
CA GLU A 13 -3.94 -6.98 -15.33
C GLU A 13 -3.19 -6.33 -16.50
N HIS A 14 -2.37 -5.33 -16.17
CA HIS A 14 -1.50 -4.65 -17.13
C HIS A 14 -0.09 -4.54 -16.59
N ILE A 15 0.87 -5.05 -17.36
CA ILE A 15 2.28 -4.95 -17.04
C ILE A 15 2.89 -3.77 -17.80
N CYS A 16 3.45 -2.81 -17.06
CA CYS A 16 4.23 -1.71 -17.57
C CYS A 16 5.71 -1.92 -17.23
N HIS A 17 6.60 -1.76 -18.21
CA HIS A 17 8.04 -1.84 -17.98
C HIS A 17 8.63 -0.43 -17.90
N LEU A 18 9.32 -0.17 -16.80
CA LEU A 18 10.06 1.07 -16.59
C LEU A 18 11.57 0.78 -16.68
N THR A 19 12.28 1.59 -17.45
CA THR A 19 13.74 1.48 -17.55
C THR A 19 14.40 2.40 -16.54
N ASN A 20 15.24 1.83 -15.67
CA ASN A 20 15.95 2.55 -14.60
C ASN A 20 15.03 3.44 -13.77
N PRO A 21 14.01 2.88 -13.11
CA PRO A 21 13.10 3.68 -12.30
C PRO A 21 13.82 4.27 -11.07
N CYS A 22 13.44 5.48 -10.70
CA CYS A 22 13.80 6.03 -9.39
C CYS A 22 12.94 5.36 -8.32
N LEU A 23 13.58 4.75 -7.33
CA LEU A 23 12.85 4.12 -6.24
C LEU A 23 12.43 5.16 -5.19
N TRP A 24 11.25 4.95 -4.62
CA TRP A 24 10.84 5.62 -3.40
C TRP A 24 11.64 5.02 -2.24
N ASN A 25 12.36 5.83 -1.49
CA ASN A 25 13.29 5.39 -0.45
C ASN A 25 13.17 6.26 0.82
N GLY A 26 11.94 6.50 1.23
CA GLY A 26 11.67 7.34 2.38
C GLY A 26 12.22 8.76 2.20
N LYS A 27 12.63 9.38 3.30
CA LYS A 27 13.15 10.76 3.34
C LYS A 27 14.35 11.02 2.42
N THR A 28 15.10 9.98 2.06
CA THR A 28 16.27 10.14 1.17
C THR A 28 15.89 10.30 -0.30
N SER A 29 14.76 9.76 -0.70
CA SER A 29 14.22 9.86 -2.07
C SER A 29 12.71 9.56 -2.07
N PRO A 30 11.84 10.50 -1.66
CA PRO A 30 10.40 10.31 -1.66
C PRO A 30 9.81 10.44 -3.08
N LYS A 31 10.41 9.72 -4.04
CA LYS A 31 10.05 9.86 -5.44
C LYS A 31 8.74 9.13 -5.75
N LEU A 32 7.72 9.89 -6.08
CA LEU A 32 6.44 9.38 -6.57
C LEU A 32 6.36 9.48 -8.10
N TYR A 33 5.73 8.50 -8.68
CA TYR A 33 5.19 8.49 -10.03
C TYR A 33 3.70 8.80 -9.97
N VAL A 34 3.11 9.12 -11.11
CA VAL A 34 1.66 9.28 -11.23
C VAL A 34 1.16 8.21 -12.18
N VAL A 35 0.23 7.41 -11.70
CA VAL A 35 -0.54 6.46 -12.52
C VAL A 35 -1.84 7.15 -12.92
N VAL A 36 -2.07 7.25 -14.22
CA VAL A 36 -3.33 7.75 -14.76
C VAL A 36 -4.03 6.61 -15.47
N ALA A 37 -5.18 6.20 -14.96
CA ALA A 37 -6.02 5.21 -15.62
C ALA A 37 -7.30 5.88 -16.14
N GLY A 38 -7.52 5.82 -17.45
CA GLY A 38 -8.69 6.41 -18.10
C GLY A 38 -9.59 5.36 -18.76
N LEU A 39 -10.88 5.47 -18.56
CA LEU A 39 -11.90 4.71 -19.29
C LEU A 39 -12.23 5.44 -20.58
N ILE A 40 -11.96 4.80 -21.71
CA ILE A 40 -12.23 5.35 -23.04
C ILE A 40 -13.38 4.59 -23.67
N VAL A 41 -14.47 5.30 -24.01
CA VAL A 41 -15.64 4.76 -24.70
C VAL A 41 -15.83 5.53 -25.99
N ASN A 42 -15.92 4.84 -27.11
CA ASN A 42 -16.08 5.45 -28.44
C ASN A 42 -15.05 6.55 -28.79
N GLY A 43 -13.83 6.42 -28.22
CA GLY A 43 -12.74 7.38 -28.45
C GLY A 43 -12.77 8.63 -27.56
N ALA A 44 -13.72 8.75 -26.66
CA ALA A 44 -13.79 9.79 -25.64
C ALA A 44 -13.41 9.22 -24.25
N THR A 45 -12.73 10.04 -23.45
CA THR A 45 -12.49 9.69 -22.03
C THR A 45 -13.75 9.97 -21.24
N GLU A 46 -14.35 8.92 -20.70
CA GLU A 46 -15.57 9.00 -19.90
C GLU A 46 -15.28 9.13 -18.41
N ASP A 47 -14.18 8.51 -17.94
CA ASP A 47 -13.78 8.56 -16.55
C ASP A 47 -12.25 8.45 -16.45
N GLN A 48 -11.69 8.98 -15.35
CA GLN A 48 -10.25 8.95 -15.11
C GLN A 48 -9.95 8.95 -13.62
N ILE A 49 -9.01 8.11 -13.22
CA ILE A 49 -8.40 8.15 -11.89
C ILE A 49 -6.93 8.53 -12.01
N VAL A 50 -6.45 9.28 -11.03
CA VAL A 50 -5.05 9.72 -10.92
C VAL A 50 -4.56 9.33 -9.54
N LEU A 51 -3.54 8.47 -9.47
CA LEU A 51 -2.99 7.96 -8.21
C LEU A 51 -1.48 8.24 -8.15
N PRO A 52 -0.98 8.82 -7.06
CA PRO A 52 0.45 8.80 -6.77
C PRO A 52 0.89 7.37 -6.53
N PHE A 53 2.11 7.03 -6.92
CA PHE A 53 2.64 5.69 -6.78
C PHE A 53 4.15 5.69 -6.55
N GLY A 54 4.60 5.13 -5.43
CA GLY A 54 6.01 4.96 -5.10
C GLY A 54 6.50 3.55 -5.41
N LEU A 55 7.52 3.45 -6.27
CA LEU A 55 8.15 2.17 -6.56
C LEU A 55 9.16 1.82 -5.47
N ARG A 56 8.95 0.73 -4.78
CA ARG A 56 9.86 0.20 -3.76
C ARG A 56 9.84 -1.31 -3.71
N ASN A 57 10.87 -1.89 -3.13
CA ASN A 57 10.90 -3.29 -2.72
C ASN A 57 10.83 -3.36 -1.19
N LEU A 58 9.92 -4.17 -0.67
CA LEU A 58 9.82 -4.47 0.76
C LEU A 58 10.25 -5.90 1.01
N SER A 59 11.00 -6.10 2.08
CA SER A 59 11.33 -7.42 2.59
C SER A 59 11.43 -7.37 4.11
N MET A 60 11.43 -8.54 4.75
CA MET A 60 11.57 -8.66 6.20
C MET A 60 12.68 -9.65 6.52
N GLU A 61 13.53 -9.29 7.47
CA GLU A 61 14.54 -10.20 8.02
C GLU A 61 13.93 -11.17 9.03
N SER A 62 14.67 -12.23 9.34
CA SER A 62 14.24 -13.25 10.30
C SER A 62 14.06 -12.72 11.74
N ASN A 63 14.65 -11.58 12.04
CA ASN A 63 14.50 -10.87 13.32
C ASN A 63 13.27 -9.94 13.38
N GLY A 64 12.47 -9.89 12.28
CA GLY A 64 11.30 -9.04 12.17
C GLY A 64 11.56 -7.61 11.65
N SER A 65 12.80 -7.26 11.33
CA SER A 65 13.12 -5.95 10.79
C SER A 65 12.61 -5.80 9.36
N VAL A 66 11.95 -4.67 9.08
CA VAL A 66 11.46 -4.35 7.73
C VAL A 66 12.56 -3.62 6.94
N LEU A 67 12.75 -4.04 5.69
CA LEU A 67 13.70 -3.42 4.78
C LEU A 67 12.96 -2.75 3.61
N VAL A 68 13.39 -1.54 3.29
CA VAL A 68 12.98 -0.79 2.09
C VAL A 68 14.16 -0.75 1.13
N ASN A 69 14.01 -1.31 -0.06
CA ASN A 69 15.07 -1.39 -1.07
C ASN A 69 16.39 -2.01 -0.54
N GLY A 70 16.27 -2.98 0.37
CA GLY A 70 17.41 -3.65 1.01
C GLY A 70 18.05 -2.90 2.17
N LEU A 71 17.52 -1.74 2.57
CA LEU A 71 17.98 -0.98 3.72
C LEU A 71 17.04 -1.16 4.90
N CYS A 72 17.57 -1.54 6.05
CA CYS A 72 16.81 -1.72 7.28
C CYS A 72 16.22 -0.39 7.75
N VAL A 73 14.91 -0.40 8.04
CA VAL A 73 14.21 0.74 8.66
C VAL A 73 14.27 0.56 10.17
N PRO A 74 14.91 1.49 10.92
CA PRO A 74 14.92 1.42 12.37
C PRO A 74 13.49 1.50 12.94
N GLU A 75 13.19 0.70 13.95
CA GLU A 75 11.86 0.68 14.58
C GLU A 75 11.42 2.07 15.09
N LYS A 76 12.35 2.87 15.56
CA LYS A 76 12.08 4.25 16.02
C LYS A 76 11.63 5.20 14.92
N ASP A 77 11.87 4.85 13.65
CA ASP A 77 11.50 5.64 12.48
C ASP A 77 10.14 5.18 11.89
N LEU A 78 9.56 4.09 12.43
CA LEU A 78 8.24 3.61 12.08
C LEU A 78 7.18 4.35 12.90
N ILE A 79 6.30 5.08 12.23
CA ILE A 79 5.14 5.70 12.83
C ILE A 79 4.05 4.63 12.92
N ARG A 80 3.66 4.29 14.16
CA ARG A 80 2.59 3.33 14.43
C ARG A 80 1.28 4.10 14.41
N THR A 81 0.40 3.76 13.49
CA THR A 81 -0.82 4.54 13.28
C THR A 81 -1.91 3.71 12.61
N LEU A 82 -3.14 4.16 12.77
CA LEU A 82 -4.30 3.80 11.98
C LEU A 82 -5.02 5.10 11.63
N GLU A 83 -4.96 5.51 10.37
CA GLU A 83 -5.53 6.78 9.94
C GLU A 83 -6.86 6.57 9.24
N SER A 84 -7.85 7.34 9.63
CA SER A 84 -9.15 7.38 8.96
C SER A 84 -9.19 8.42 7.82
N ASP A 85 -8.27 9.39 7.84
CA ASP A 85 -8.09 10.38 6.79
C ASP A 85 -7.01 9.89 5.81
N PRO A 86 -7.38 9.54 4.56
CA PRO A 86 -6.44 9.04 3.57
C PRO A 86 -5.35 10.06 3.22
N PHE A 87 -5.59 11.35 3.37
CA PHE A 87 -4.58 12.40 3.09
C PHE A 87 -3.36 12.34 4.00
N VAL A 88 -3.47 11.74 5.18
CA VAL A 88 -2.32 11.56 6.07
C VAL A 88 -1.26 10.66 5.43
N TYR A 89 -1.67 9.58 4.76
CA TYR A 89 -0.73 8.72 4.05
C TYR A 89 -0.18 9.36 2.77
N ASP A 90 -0.96 10.22 2.09
CA ASP A 90 -0.45 11.01 0.97
C ASP A 90 0.68 11.94 1.43
N ASP A 91 0.50 12.65 2.55
CA ASP A 91 1.54 13.49 3.15
C ASP A 91 2.78 12.66 3.55
N MET A 92 2.60 11.47 4.12
CA MET A 92 3.69 10.55 4.46
C MET A 92 4.43 10.02 3.22
N ASP A 93 3.73 9.79 2.13
CA ASP A 93 4.32 9.39 0.86
C ASP A 93 5.20 10.50 0.28
N GLU A 94 4.77 11.75 0.38
CA GLU A 94 5.49 12.92 -0.12
C GLU A 94 6.69 13.28 0.76
N ASP A 95 6.57 13.20 2.08
CA ASP A 95 7.65 13.55 3.00
C ASP A 95 8.63 12.39 3.25
N GLY A 96 8.27 11.16 2.82
CA GLY A 96 9.07 9.96 2.96
C GLY A 96 9.06 9.37 4.37
N SER A 97 8.03 9.60 5.16
CA SER A 97 7.83 8.96 6.45
C SER A 97 7.41 7.49 6.28
N PHE A 98 7.64 6.67 7.32
CA PHE A 98 7.34 5.24 7.30
C PHE A 98 6.21 4.92 8.28
N ALA A 99 5.15 4.26 7.81
CA ALA A 99 4.04 3.81 8.62
C ALA A 99 4.06 2.30 8.86
N CYS A 100 3.77 1.90 10.09
CA CYS A 100 3.30 0.57 10.47
C CYS A 100 1.84 0.72 10.88
N VAL A 101 0.92 0.19 10.09
CA VAL A 101 -0.51 0.35 10.35
C VAL A 101 -0.97 -0.69 11.37
N GLU A 102 -1.42 -0.22 12.53
CA GLU A 102 -1.94 -1.06 13.62
C GLU A 102 -3.46 -1.25 13.46
N LEU A 103 -3.88 -2.44 13.02
CA LEU A 103 -5.27 -2.74 12.66
C LEU A 103 -6.17 -3.08 13.85
N LYS A 104 -5.64 -2.96 15.09
CA LYS A 104 -6.34 -3.33 16.31
C LYS A 104 -7.70 -2.64 16.45
N GLU A 105 -7.77 -1.33 16.23
CA GLU A 105 -9.00 -0.57 16.40
C GLU A 105 -10.10 -1.01 15.43
N LEU A 106 -9.76 -1.42 14.20
CA LEU A 106 -10.73 -1.98 13.26
C LEU A 106 -11.29 -3.31 13.76
N CYS A 107 -10.43 -4.15 14.33
CA CYS A 107 -10.88 -5.41 14.92
C CYS A 107 -11.74 -5.18 16.18
N ASP A 108 -11.37 -4.20 17.02
CA ASP A 108 -12.08 -3.90 18.27
C ASP A 108 -13.50 -3.35 18.05
N ILE A 109 -13.73 -2.60 16.96
CA ILE A 109 -15.05 -2.02 16.64
C ILE A 109 -15.96 -2.97 15.86
N ALA A 110 -15.41 -4.04 15.30
CA ALA A 110 -16.17 -5.02 14.53
C ALA A 110 -17.23 -5.71 15.39
N ALA A 111 -18.43 -5.85 14.83
CA ALA A 111 -19.56 -6.48 15.54
C ALA A 111 -19.38 -8.02 15.62
N ASP A 112 -18.75 -8.60 14.62
CA ASP A 112 -18.45 -10.03 14.51
C ASP A 112 -17.28 -10.28 13.55
N GLU A 113 -16.96 -11.57 13.32
CA GLU A 113 -15.85 -11.97 12.44
C GLU A 113 -16.03 -11.55 10.98
N GLU A 114 -17.27 -11.58 10.47
CA GLU A 114 -17.56 -11.17 9.09
C GLU A 114 -17.39 -9.65 8.93
N ASP A 115 -17.86 -8.90 9.88
CA ASP A 115 -17.68 -7.43 9.91
C ASP A 115 -16.20 -7.05 10.04
N CYS A 116 -15.43 -7.73 10.90
CA CYS A 116 -13.99 -7.54 10.99
C CYS A 116 -13.29 -7.82 9.65
N ARG A 117 -13.66 -8.90 8.97
CA ARG A 117 -13.15 -9.25 7.63
C ARG A 117 -13.44 -8.14 6.62
N ASN A 118 -14.64 -7.59 6.62
CA ASN A 118 -15.06 -6.54 5.70
C ASN A 118 -14.30 -5.24 5.97
N LEU A 119 -14.19 -4.83 7.23
CA LEU A 119 -13.44 -3.62 7.64
C LEU A 119 -11.96 -3.72 7.25
N LEU A 120 -11.31 -4.85 7.52
CA LEU A 120 -9.92 -5.09 7.15
C LEU A 120 -9.73 -5.08 5.64
N THR A 121 -10.66 -5.70 4.90
CA THR A 121 -10.61 -5.76 3.43
C THR A 121 -10.71 -4.36 2.82
N GLU A 122 -11.71 -3.59 3.25
CA GLU A 122 -11.93 -2.23 2.76
C GLU A 122 -10.72 -1.35 3.06
N TYR A 123 -10.24 -1.36 4.30
CA TYR A 123 -9.11 -0.53 4.72
C TYR A 123 -7.82 -0.86 3.96
N VAL A 124 -7.48 -2.15 3.83
CA VAL A 124 -6.26 -2.57 3.12
C VAL A 124 -6.33 -2.22 1.65
N LEU A 125 -7.45 -2.49 0.97
CA LEU A 125 -7.61 -2.16 -0.45
C LEU A 125 -7.55 -0.65 -0.73
N GLN A 126 -8.12 0.16 0.17
CA GLN A 126 -8.08 1.62 0.05
C GLN A 126 -6.66 2.18 0.21
N ASN A 127 -5.80 1.54 1.00
CA ASN A 127 -4.50 2.09 1.38
C ASN A 127 -3.30 1.32 0.81
N ALA A 128 -3.50 0.20 0.10
CA ALA A 128 -2.40 -0.62 -0.40
C ALA A 128 -1.51 0.05 -1.46
N TYR A 129 -1.91 1.18 -2.04
CA TYR A 129 -1.10 1.91 -3.03
C TYR A 129 -0.06 2.84 -2.39
N HIS A 130 -0.19 3.19 -1.10
CA HIS A 130 0.73 4.11 -0.40
C HIS A 130 2.11 3.50 -0.17
N PRO A 131 3.20 4.06 -0.71
CA PRO A 131 4.54 3.55 -0.46
C PRO A 131 5.02 3.74 0.98
N SER A 132 4.50 4.70 1.72
CA SER A 132 4.82 4.96 3.13
C SER A 132 4.40 3.83 4.06
N ILE A 133 3.32 3.11 3.75
CA ILE A 133 2.88 1.97 4.55
C ILE A 133 3.82 0.78 4.29
N LEU A 134 4.58 0.37 5.32
CA LEU A 134 5.57 -0.69 5.21
C LEU A 134 5.07 -2.05 5.68
N CYS A 135 4.13 -2.08 6.60
CA CYS A 135 3.60 -3.32 7.18
C CYS A 135 2.19 -3.11 7.73
N TRP A 136 1.44 -4.22 7.77
CA TRP A 136 0.17 -4.33 8.46
C TRP A 136 0.41 -5.06 9.79
N LYS A 137 -0.08 -4.51 10.89
CA LYS A 137 0.05 -5.15 12.20
C LYS A 137 -1.31 -5.55 12.72
N LEU A 138 -1.49 -6.86 12.91
CA LEU A 138 -2.65 -7.45 13.56
C LEU A 138 -2.42 -7.63 15.06
N PRO A 139 -3.45 -7.53 15.91
CA PRO A 139 -3.37 -8.01 17.26
C PRO A 139 -3.27 -9.56 17.26
N GLU A 140 -2.59 -10.13 18.27
CA GLU A 140 -2.34 -11.58 18.36
C GLU A 140 -3.62 -12.44 18.38
N ASP A 141 -4.68 -11.93 19.00
CA ASP A 141 -6.01 -12.57 19.10
C ASP A 141 -6.78 -12.56 17.77
N HIS A 142 -6.30 -11.85 16.75
CA HIS A 142 -6.85 -11.81 15.40
C HIS A 142 -5.87 -12.34 14.35
N ALA A 143 -4.92 -13.17 14.76
CA ALA A 143 -3.91 -13.76 13.88
C ALA A 143 -4.49 -14.56 12.68
N ASP A 144 -5.71 -15.07 12.81
CA ASP A 144 -6.43 -15.82 11.78
C ASP A 144 -6.67 -14.99 10.50
N PHE A 145 -6.75 -13.67 10.62
CA PHE A 145 -6.87 -12.75 9.46
C PHE A 145 -5.55 -12.54 8.70
N ALA A 146 -4.42 -13.05 9.17
CA ALA A 146 -3.14 -12.86 8.47
C ALA A 146 -3.12 -13.43 7.05
N ALA A 147 -3.84 -14.53 6.82
CA ALA A 147 -3.97 -15.11 5.47
C ALA A 147 -4.75 -14.17 4.54
N LEU A 148 -5.83 -13.58 5.01
CA LEU A 148 -6.61 -12.57 4.29
C LEU A 148 -5.76 -11.37 3.90
N LEU A 149 -5.02 -10.80 4.85
CA LEU A 149 -4.18 -9.62 4.57
C LEU A 149 -3.10 -9.91 3.52
N ARG A 150 -2.49 -11.11 3.56
CA ARG A 150 -1.49 -11.52 2.55
C ARG A 150 -2.10 -11.76 1.17
N GLU A 151 -3.36 -12.15 1.10
CA GLU A 151 -4.12 -12.27 -0.15
C GLU A 151 -4.44 -10.90 -0.73
N LEU A 152 -4.90 -9.97 0.10
CA LEU A 152 -5.25 -8.60 -0.30
C LEU A 152 -4.01 -7.78 -0.70
N ASP A 153 -2.91 -7.95 0.04
CA ASP A 153 -1.65 -7.25 -0.20
C ASP A 153 -0.45 -8.20 0.02
N SER A 154 -0.01 -8.82 -1.05
CA SER A 154 1.14 -9.71 -1.04
C SER A 154 2.50 -8.98 -0.96
N THR A 155 2.50 -7.64 -1.02
CA THR A 155 3.73 -6.84 -1.07
C THR A 155 4.25 -6.45 0.31
N ARG A 156 3.40 -6.47 1.34
CA ARG A 156 3.74 -6.05 2.70
C ARG A 156 3.76 -7.21 3.68
N PRO A 157 4.70 -7.19 4.65
CA PRO A 157 4.66 -8.13 5.77
C PRO A 157 3.46 -7.85 6.68
N VAL A 158 2.91 -8.92 7.23
CA VAL A 158 1.91 -8.90 8.31
C VAL A 158 2.64 -9.22 9.62
N LEU A 159 2.60 -8.30 10.57
CA LEU A 159 3.20 -8.40 11.90
C LEU A 159 2.13 -8.71 12.97
N PHE A 160 2.58 -9.11 14.15
CA PHE A 160 1.75 -9.37 15.34
C PHE A 160 2.26 -8.59 16.55
#